data_231bea88c4bcb6249a30f61401813380
#
_entry.id   231bea88c4bcb6249a30f61401813380
#
_cell.length_a   1.000
_cell.length_b   1.000
_cell.length_c   1.000
_cell.angle_alpha   90.00
_cell.angle_beta   90.00
_cell.angle_gamma   90.00
#
_symmetry.space_group_name_H-M   'P 1'
#
loop_
_entity.id
_entity.type
_entity.pdbx_description
1 polymer ?
#
loop_
_entity_poly.entity_id
_entity_poly.type
_entity_poly.pdbx_seq_one_letter_code
_entity_poly.pdbx_strand_id
1 'polypeptide(L)'
;SKDGEKKPSYQPSMELRGKYTVFAEGCRGHLGKQLIKKFNLDENRDPQHYGIGFKEIWDISPEDHKEGTVMHTMGWPSNGTISGSYFYHGENNQVYLGYVVPLDYENPHLSPFDEFQQWKQHKDIKKILEKGKRVAYGARALIKGGYQSRPKMSFPGGLLVGDNAGTLNFPKIKGTHTAMKSGMIAAETIYEALQNDSVGEDLISYEEKFTNSWVDKELHKARNWGPFLHNGLKWGFKGLLGVALAAIDQFIFRGKLPFTLNHPTPDYACL
;
A
#
# COMPACT_ATOMS: atom_id res chain seq x y z
N SER A 1 4.53 -25.93 -19.62
CA SER A 1 3.68 -26.95 -18.98
C SER A 1 3.98 -27.02 -17.49
N LYS A 2 3.18 -27.75 -16.72
CA LYS A 2 3.43 -27.99 -15.28
C LYS A 2 4.73 -28.78 -15.03
N ASP A 3 5.17 -29.55 -16.01
CA ASP A 3 6.32 -30.44 -15.95
C ASP A 3 7.63 -29.75 -16.42
N GLY A 4 7.59 -28.43 -16.63
CA GLY A 4 8.72 -27.67 -17.16
C GLY A 4 8.97 -27.81 -18.67
N GLU A 5 8.27 -28.71 -19.35
CA GLU A 5 8.43 -28.93 -20.78
C GLU A 5 7.88 -27.78 -21.62
N LYS A 6 8.59 -27.46 -22.72
CA LYS A 6 8.15 -26.41 -23.67
C LYS A 6 6.93 -26.90 -24.44
N LYS A 7 5.85 -26.14 -24.41
CA LYS A 7 4.68 -26.40 -25.27
C LYS A 7 5.00 -26.07 -26.72
N PRO A 8 4.24 -26.62 -27.72
CA PRO A 8 4.41 -26.27 -29.13
C PRO A 8 4.27 -24.76 -29.40
N SER A 9 3.49 -24.06 -28.58
CA SER A 9 3.29 -22.61 -28.65
C SER A 9 4.35 -21.80 -27.89
N TYR A 10 5.38 -22.43 -27.35
CA TYR A 10 6.45 -21.74 -26.63
C TYR A 10 7.24 -20.85 -27.59
N GLN A 11 7.37 -19.58 -27.22
CA GLN A 11 8.30 -18.66 -27.85
C GLN A 11 9.30 -18.19 -26.78
N PRO A 12 10.60 -18.10 -27.11
CA PRO A 12 11.57 -17.56 -26.18
C PRO A 12 11.24 -16.09 -25.87
N SER A 13 11.47 -15.67 -24.63
CA SER A 13 11.35 -14.27 -24.26
C SER A 13 12.43 -13.42 -24.94
N MET A 14 12.13 -12.16 -25.17
CA MET A 14 13.14 -11.20 -25.61
C MET A 14 13.94 -10.70 -24.43
N GLU A 15 15.24 -10.52 -24.63
CA GLU A 15 16.12 -9.87 -23.67
C GLU A 15 16.22 -8.39 -24.00
N LEU A 16 15.79 -7.53 -23.08
CA LEU A 16 15.95 -6.07 -23.15
C LEU A 16 17.11 -5.68 -22.24
N ARG A 17 18.13 -5.05 -22.82
CA ARG A 17 19.32 -4.60 -22.07
C ARG A 17 19.27 -3.09 -21.86
N GLY A 18 19.44 -2.66 -20.61
CA GLY A 18 19.54 -1.26 -20.21
C GLY A 18 20.80 -1.03 -19.35
N LYS A 19 21.25 0.20 -19.27
CA LYS A 19 22.34 0.58 -18.36
C LYS A 19 21.92 0.51 -16.90
N TYR A 20 20.64 0.84 -16.62
CA TYR A 20 19.97 0.68 -15.34
C TYR A 20 18.56 0.16 -15.55
N THR A 21 18.01 -0.53 -14.56
CA THR A 21 16.62 -1.02 -14.58
C THR A 21 15.86 -0.43 -13.39
N VAL A 22 14.69 0.16 -13.66
CA VAL A 22 13.79 0.68 -12.62
C VAL A 22 12.65 -0.31 -12.39
N PHE A 23 12.49 -0.77 -11.15
CA PHE A 23 11.46 -1.74 -10.76
C PHE A 23 10.28 -1.02 -10.13
N ALA A 24 9.19 -0.95 -10.87
CA ALA A 24 7.93 -0.30 -10.51
C ALA A 24 6.75 -1.29 -10.51
N GLU A 25 6.96 -2.50 -9.97
CA GLU A 25 6.04 -3.63 -10.06
C GLU A 25 4.86 -3.55 -9.07
N GLY A 26 4.80 -2.50 -8.28
CA GLY A 26 3.75 -2.31 -7.27
C GLY A 26 4.06 -3.03 -5.94
N CYS A 27 3.02 -3.30 -5.16
CA CYS A 27 3.15 -3.72 -3.76
C CYS A 27 3.87 -5.07 -3.55
N ARG A 28 3.85 -5.96 -4.52
CA ARG A 28 4.46 -7.29 -4.43
C ARG A 28 4.94 -7.77 -5.79
N GLY A 29 5.91 -7.07 -6.36
CA GLY A 29 6.54 -7.40 -7.63
C GLY A 29 7.21 -8.77 -7.62
N HIS A 30 7.15 -9.49 -8.73
CA HIS A 30 7.79 -10.80 -8.83
C HIS A 30 9.32 -10.69 -8.79
N LEU A 31 9.87 -9.75 -9.53
CA LEU A 31 11.32 -9.50 -9.56
C LEU A 31 11.76 -8.74 -8.30
N GLY A 32 10.99 -7.75 -7.86
CA GLY A 32 11.29 -6.98 -6.65
C GLY A 32 11.54 -7.86 -5.42
N LYS A 33 10.71 -8.89 -5.18
CA LYS A 33 10.92 -9.85 -4.08
C LYS A 33 12.24 -10.62 -4.20
N GLN A 34 12.59 -11.02 -5.42
CA GLN A 34 13.84 -11.75 -5.67
C GLN A 34 15.05 -10.84 -5.46
N LEU A 35 14.96 -9.58 -5.89
CA LEU A 35 16.03 -8.59 -5.74
C LEU A 35 16.24 -8.19 -4.29
N ILE A 36 15.15 -7.93 -3.55
CA ILE A 36 15.21 -7.66 -2.11
C ILE A 36 15.96 -8.79 -1.39
N LYS A 37 15.59 -10.03 -1.65
CA LYS A 37 16.27 -11.21 -1.06
C LYS A 37 17.71 -11.35 -1.54
N LYS A 38 17.97 -11.17 -2.85
CA LYS A 38 19.30 -11.35 -3.45
C LYS A 38 20.33 -10.38 -2.90
N PHE A 39 19.91 -9.12 -2.69
CA PHE A 39 20.79 -8.04 -2.25
C PHE A 39 20.60 -7.68 -0.76
N ASN A 40 19.80 -8.46 -0.01
CA ASN A 40 19.47 -8.22 1.41
C ASN A 40 19.00 -6.78 1.66
N LEU A 41 18.12 -6.27 0.78
CA LEU A 41 17.70 -4.86 0.82
C LEU A 41 16.80 -4.53 2.02
N ASP A 42 16.20 -5.54 2.66
CA ASP A 42 15.36 -5.44 3.85
C ASP A 42 16.12 -5.75 5.16
N GLU A 43 17.45 -5.83 5.11
CA GLU A 43 18.27 -6.04 6.30
C GLU A 43 18.04 -4.93 7.35
N ASN A 44 17.81 -5.33 8.61
CA ASN A 44 17.49 -4.43 9.74
C ASN A 44 16.23 -3.57 9.52
N ARG A 45 15.27 -4.07 8.75
CA ARG A 45 13.95 -3.46 8.56
C ARG A 45 12.87 -4.32 9.20
N ASP A 46 11.76 -3.67 9.57
CA ASP A 46 10.55 -4.41 9.91
C ASP A 46 10.02 -5.15 8.67
N PRO A 47 9.33 -6.30 8.84
CA PRO A 47 8.70 -6.98 7.71
C PRO A 47 7.69 -6.07 7.02
N GLN A 48 7.52 -6.25 5.69
CA GLN A 48 6.49 -5.55 4.96
C GLN A 48 5.11 -6.09 5.34
N HIS A 49 4.16 -5.19 5.55
CA HIS A 49 2.78 -5.49 5.84
C HIS A 49 1.88 -5.17 4.65
N TYR A 50 0.81 -5.93 4.50
CA TYR A 50 -0.07 -5.84 3.35
C TYR A 50 -1.52 -5.66 3.77
N GLY A 51 -2.31 -5.16 2.84
CA GLY A 51 -3.76 -5.18 2.89
C GLY A 51 -4.30 -5.62 1.54
N ILE A 52 -5.53 -6.14 1.53
CA ILE A 52 -6.28 -6.39 0.31
C ILE A 52 -7.38 -5.35 0.17
N GLY A 53 -7.39 -4.65 -0.95
CA GLY A 53 -8.42 -3.66 -1.27
C GLY A 53 -9.35 -4.17 -2.36
N PHE A 54 -10.65 -4.13 -2.10
CA PHE A 54 -11.71 -4.36 -3.08
C PHE A 54 -12.25 -3.02 -3.54
N LYS A 55 -12.59 -2.91 -4.81
CA LYS A 55 -13.18 -1.70 -5.41
C LYS A 55 -14.35 -2.08 -6.28
N GLU A 56 -15.40 -1.28 -6.24
CA GLU A 56 -16.53 -1.38 -7.17
C GLU A 56 -16.93 0.01 -7.65
N ILE A 57 -17.46 0.06 -8.87
CA ILE A 57 -18.11 1.23 -9.45
C ILE A 57 -19.58 0.87 -9.66
N TRP A 58 -20.48 1.72 -9.24
CA TRP A 58 -21.90 1.54 -9.34
C TRP A 58 -22.55 2.75 -10.01
N ASP A 59 -23.45 2.53 -10.94
CA ASP A 59 -24.44 3.51 -11.38
C ASP A 59 -25.58 3.50 -10.38
N ILE A 60 -25.95 4.66 -9.83
CA ILE A 60 -27.00 4.80 -8.82
C ILE A 60 -28.09 5.74 -9.28
N SER A 61 -29.21 5.76 -8.56
CA SER A 61 -30.30 6.70 -8.82
C SER A 61 -29.83 8.14 -8.64
N PRO A 62 -30.20 9.08 -9.56
CA PRO A 62 -29.86 10.49 -9.42
C PRO A 62 -30.35 11.11 -8.11
N GLU A 63 -31.47 10.64 -7.56
CA GLU A 63 -32.05 11.11 -6.29
C GLU A 63 -31.17 10.80 -5.07
N ASP A 64 -30.38 9.71 -5.13
CA ASP A 64 -29.46 9.27 -4.09
C ASP A 64 -28.02 9.76 -4.33
N HIS A 65 -27.76 10.42 -5.46
CA HIS A 65 -26.44 10.93 -5.84
C HIS A 65 -26.20 12.35 -5.31
N LYS A 66 -24.97 12.55 -4.79
CA LYS A 66 -24.50 13.87 -4.32
C LYS A 66 -23.05 14.06 -4.74
N GLU A 67 -22.85 14.50 -5.98
CA GLU A 67 -21.53 14.69 -6.56
C GLU A 67 -20.54 15.41 -5.64
N GLY A 68 -19.30 14.94 -5.58
CA GLY A 68 -18.25 15.46 -4.72
C GLY A 68 -18.33 15.02 -3.26
N THR A 69 -19.38 14.29 -2.85
CA THR A 69 -19.45 13.74 -1.50
C THR A 69 -18.43 12.62 -1.33
N VAL A 70 -17.63 12.72 -0.28
CA VAL A 70 -16.59 11.74 0.09
C VAL A 70 -16.88 11.26 1.52
N MET A 71 -17.02 9.95 1.69
CA MET A 71 -17.21 9.32 2.98
C MET A 71 -16.11 8.27 3.21
N HIS A 72 -15.56 8.27 4.40
CA HIS A 72 -14.68 7.21 4.89
C HIS A 72 -15.28 6.55 6.12
N THR A 73 -15.18 5.23 6.22
CA THR A 73 -15.57 4.48 7.42
C THR A 73 -14.43 3.58 7.87
N MET A 74 -14.45 3.15 9.14
CA MET A 74 -13.42 2.30 9.73
C MET A 74 -14.03 1.34 10.75
N GLY A 75 -13.52 0.12 10.80
CA GLY A 75 -13.84 -0.90 11.79
C GLY A 75 -14.89 -1.90 11.32
N TRP A 76 -16.17 -1.54 11.38
CA TRP A 76 -17.27 -2.45 11.02
C TRP A 76 -17.25 -2.83 9.53
N PRO A 77 -17.55 -4.09 9.15
CA PRO A 77 -17.96 -5.23 9.98
C PRO A 77 -16.81 -5.99 10.61
N SER A 78 -15.56 -5.72 10.23
CA SER A 78 -14.42 -6.54 10.66
C SER A 78 -14.26 -6.60 12.17
N ASN A 79 -14.03 -7.82 12.67
CA ASN A 79 -13.74 -8.10 14.06
C ASN A 79 -12.33 -8.69 14.18
N GLY A 80 -11.49 -8.10 15.03
CA GLY A 80 -10.10 -8.53 15.23
C GLY A 80 -9.09 -7.90 14.24
N THR A 81 -9.55 -7.02 13.33
CA THR A 81 -8.67 -6.18 12.50
C THR A 81 -9.31 -4.82 12.26
N ILE A 82 -8.52 -3.81 11.93
CA ILE A 82 -9.02 -2.45 11.64
C ILE A 82 -9.05 -2.26 10.14
N SER A 83 -10.18 -2.65 9.55
CA SER A 83 -10.49 -2.37 8.14
C SER A 83 -10.92 -0.93 7.92
N GLY A 84 -10.83 -0.48 6.68
CA GLY A 84 -11.27 0.86 6.27
C GLY A 84 -11.98 0.84 4.93
N SER A 85 -12.83 1.83 4.71
CA SER A 85 -13.54 1.97 3.45
C SER A 85 -13.57 3.40 2.96
N TYR A 86 -13.89 3.55 1.68
CA TYR A 86 -14.26 4.81 1.08
C TYR A 86 -15.51 4.65 0.22
N PHE A 87 -16.25 5.75 0.10
CA PHE A 87 -17.43 5.86 -0.74
C PHE A 87 -17.44 7.28 -1.34
N TYR A 88 -17.23 7.38 -2.65
CA TYR A 88 -17.13 8.64 -3.36
C TYR A 88 -18.24 8.78 -4.37
N HIS A 89 -18.98 9.87 -4.35
CA HIS A 89 -19.90 10.24 -5.39
C HIS A 89 -19.14 11.00 -6.49
N GLY A 90 -18.92 10.33 -7.60
CA GLY A 90 -18.22 10.88 -8.76
C GLY A 90 -19.17 11.54 -9.75
N GLU A 91 -18.75 11.68 -10.98
CA GLU A 91 -19.55 12.20 -12.08
C GLU A 91 -20.58 11.18 -12.58
N ASN A 92 -21.56 11.63 -13.36
CA ASN A 92 -22.52 10.78 -14.10
C ASN A 92 -23.35 9.81 -13.22
N ASN A 93 -23.75 10.22 -12.03
CA ASN A 93 -24.46 9.38 -11.06
C ASN A 93 -23.69 8.10 -10.69
N GLN A 94 -22.37 8.12 -10.77
CA GLN A 94 -21.53 7.01 -10.35
C GLN A 94 -21.03 7.18 -8.92
N VAL A 95 -20.95 6.07 -8.23
CA VAL A 95 -20.26 5.99 -6.95
C VAL A 95 -19.11 5.00 -7.03
N TYR A 96 -17.99 5.39 -6.44
CA TYR A 96 -16.77 4.60 -6.33
C TYR A 96 -16.63 4.17 -4.89
N LEU A 97 -16.70 2.89 -4.63
CA LEU A 97 -16.59 2.34 -3.28
C LEU A 97 -15.46 1.33 -3.19
N GLY A 98 -14.86 1.27 -2.03
CA GLY A 98 -13.83 0.30 -1.74
C GLY A 98 -13.71 -0.01 -0.26
N TYR A 99 -13.18 -1.19 0.01
CA TYR A 99 -12.98 -1.72 1.33
C TYR A 99 -11.59 -2.37 1.42
N VAL A 100 -10.84 -2.02 2.44
CA VAL A 100 -9.48 -2.52 2.64
C VAL A 100 -9.40 -3.29 3.94
N VAL A 101 -8.95 -4.53 3.85
CA VAL A 101 -8.69 -5.39 5.00
C VAL A 101 -7.18 -5.58 5.14
N PRO A 102 -6.58 -5.23 6.28
CA PRO A 102 -5.20 -5.61 6.60
C PRO A 102 -5.05 -7.13 6.61
N LEU A 103 -3.90 -7.66 6.19
CA LEU A 103 -3.64 -9.10 6.13
C LEU A 103 -2.96 -9.67 7.38
N ASP A 104 -2.82 -8.86 8.43
CA ASP A 104 -2.32 -9.23 9.75
C ASP A 104 -3.44 -9.63 10.73
N TYR A 105 -4.59 -10.08 10.23
CA TYR A 105 -5.68 -10.61 11.07
C TYR A 105 -5.37 -12.02 11.59
N GLU A 106 -5.83 -12.30 12.82
CA GLU A 106 -5.58 -13.57 13.52
C GLU A 106 -6.64 -14.66 13.23
N ASN A 107 -7.80 -14.27 12.69
CA ASN A 107 -8.90 -15.20 12.43
C ASN A 107 -8.78 -15.83 11.02
N PRO A 108 -8.39 -17.11 10.90
CA PRO A 108 -8.25 -17.78 9.61
C PRO A 108 -9.57 -17.95 8.83
N HIS A 109 -10.71 -17.77 9.49
CA HIS A 109 -12.04 -17.84 8.87
C HIS A 109 -12.54 -16.48 8.37
N LEU A 110 -11.79 -15.39 8.58
CA LEU A 110 -12.13 -14.09 8.04
C LEU A 110 -11.93 -14.10 6.52
N SER A 111 -12.99 -13.82 5.79
CA SER A 111 -12.94 -13.62 4.34
C SER A 111 -12.99 -12.12 4.03
N PRO A 112 -11.91 -11.51 3.57
CA PRO A 112 -11.89 -10.09 3.22
C PRO A 112 -12.96 -9.70 2.19
N PHE A 113 -13.30 -10.60 1.27
CA PHE A 113 -14.37 -10.37 0.31
C PHE A 113 -15.75 -10.32 0.99
N ASP A 114 -16.03 -11.26 1.92
CA ASP A 114 -17.32 -11.30 2.61
C ASP A 114 -17.49 -10.11 3.55
N GLU A 115 -16.41 -9.63 4.18
CA GLU A 115 -16.38 -8.40 4.95
C GLU A 115 -16.83 -7.19 4.10
N PHE A 116 -16.34 -7.10 2.85
CA PHE A 116 -16.79 -6.08 1.92
C PHE A 116 -18.26 -6.22 1.55
N GLN A 117 -18.75 -7.47 1.35
CA GLN A 117 -20.17 -7.70 1.08
C GLN A 117 -21.04 -7.28 2.28
N GLN A 118 -20.63 -7.63 3.51
CA GLN A 118 -21.31 -7.20 4.73
C GLN A 118 -21.32 -5.68 4.88
N TRP A 119 -20.17 -5.01 4.63
CA TRP A 119 -20.09 -3.55 4.70
C TRP A 119 -21.12 -2.87 3.78
N LYS A 120 -21.38 -3.42 2.60
CA LYS A 120 -22.44 -2.92 1.70
C LYS A 120 -23.86 -3.12 2.24
N GLN A 121 -24.06 -4.00 3.23
CA GLN A 121 -25.36 -4.17 3.89
C GLN A 121 -25.62 -3.17 5.02
N HIS A 122 -24.64 -2.31 5.35
CA HIS A 122 -24.90 -1.20 6.29
C HIS A 122 -26.05 -0.35 5.77
N LYS A 123 -27.01 0.00 6.67
CA LYS A 123 -28.27 0.65 6.28
C LYS A 123 -28.11 1.87 5.37
N ASP A 124 -27.10 2.70 5.64
CA ASP A 124 -26.85 3.94 4.88
C ASP A 124 -26.19 3.67 3.52
N ILE A 125 -25.36 2.64 3.41
CA ILE A 125 -24.73 2.22 2.14
C ILE A 125 -25.74 1.47 1.29
N LYS A 126 -26.45 0.50 1.88
CA LYS A 126 -27.45 -0.32 1.18
C LYS A 126 -28.52 0.55 0.53
N LYS A 127 -29.02 1.54 1.24
CA LYS A 127 -30.04 2.48 0.73
C LYS A 127 -29.62 3.12 -0.60
N ILE A 128 -28.35 3.51 -0.73
CA ILE A 128 -27.80 4.12 -1.94
C ILE A 128 -27.63 3.10 -3.06
N LEU A 129 -27.23 1.86 -2.72
CA LEU A 129 -26.88 0.83 -3.70
C LEU A 129 -28.06 -0.03 -4.15
N GLU A 130 -29.15 -0.14 -3.38
CA GLU A 130 -30.23 -1.11 -3.62
C GLU A 130 -30.94 -0.94 -4.97
N LYS A 131 -31.00 0.29 -5.49
CA LYS A 131 -31.55 0.60 -6.82
C LYS A 131 -30.47 0.74 -7.89
N GLY A 132 -29.22 0.58 -7.50
CA GLY A 132 -28.07 0.77 -8.39
C GLY A 132 -27.65 -0.52 -9.10
N LYS A 133 -26.76 -0.36 -10.06
CA LYS A 133 -26.13 -1.45 -10.81
C LYS A 133 -24.63 -1.36 -10.73
N ARG A 134 -23.97 -2.46 -10.31
CA ARG A 134 -22.50 -2.55 -10.34
C ARG A 134 -22.03 -2.65 -11.79
N VAL A 135 -21.19 -1.71 -12.23
CA VAL A 135 -20.66 -1.65 -13.60
C VAL A 135 -19.21 -2.12 -13.70
N ALA A 136 -18.43 -2.02 -12.62
CA ALA A 136 -17.07 -2.52 -12.60
C ALA A 136 -16.67 -2.98 -11.19
N TYR A 137 -15.66 -3.85 -11.12
CA TYR A 137 -15.07 -4.31 -9.87
C TYR A 137 -13.61 -4.70 -10.05
N GLY A 138 -12.87 -4.75 -8.96
CA GLY A 138 -11.50 -5.23 -8.92
C GLY A 138 -11.00 -5.39 -7.50
N ALA A 139 -9.90 -6.13 -7.35
CA ALA A 139 -9.19 -6.25 -6.09
C ALA A 139 -7.69 -6.13 -6.32
N ARG A 140 -6.99 -5.52 -5.36
CA ARG A 140 -5.55 -5.41 -5.39
C ARG A 140 -4.97 -5.39 -3.99
N ALA A 141 -3.85 -6.09 -3.82
CA ALA A 141 -3.04 -5.93 -2.62
C ALA A 141 -2.38 -4.54 -2.62
N LEU A 142 -2.14 -4.01 -1.44
CA LEU A 142 -1.41 -2.79 -1.19
C LEU A 142 -0.47 -2.97 0.00
N ILE A 143 0.57 -2.17 0.07
CA ILE A 143 1.49 -2.16 1.20
C ILE A 143 0.95 -1.27 2.31
N LYS A 144 1.29 -1.60 3.57
CA LYS A 144 0.98 -0.78 4.73
C LYS A 144 2.09 -0.74 5.78
N GLY A 145 3.25 -1.38 5.54
CA GLY A 145 4.36 -1.46 6.49
C GLY A 145 4.98 -0.09 6.83
N GLY A 146 4.86 0.86 5.93
CA GLY A 146 5.29 2.23 6.18
C GLY A 146 6.81 2.42 6.21
N TYR A 147 7.24 3.42 6.97
CA TYR A 147 8.62 3.88 7.02
C TYR A 147 9.62 2.80 7.45
N GLN A 148 9.26 2.01 8.48
CA GLN A 148 10.14 0.99 9.08
C GLN A 148 10.38 -0.20 8.15
N SER A 149 9.42 -0.51 7.28
CA SER A 149 9.46 -1.66 6.36
C SER A 149 10.01 -1.30 4.98
N ARG A 150 10.46 -0.07 4.78
CA ARG A 150 11.02 0.38 3.50
C ARG A 150 12.39 -0.27 3.28
N PRO A 151 12.58 -1.06 2.22
CA PRO A 151 13.88 -1.64 1.90
C PRO A 151 14.87 -0.55 1.45
N LYS A 152 16.15 -0.88 1.38
CA LYS A 152 17.11 -0.12 0.58
C LYS A 152 16.62 -0.13 -0.86
N MET A 153 16.54 1.05 -1.49
CA MET A 153 15.87 1.21 -2.77
C MET A 153 16.83 1.15 -3.96
N SER A 154 18.14 1.10 -3.73
CA SER A 154 19.17 0.97 -4.75
C SER A 154 19.98 -0.30 -4.58
N PHE A 155 20.48 -0.84 -5.69
CA PHE A 155 21.38 -1.98 -5.76
C PHE A 155 22.13 -1.93 -7.11
N PRO A 156 23.23 -2.69 -7.30
CA PRO A 156 23.99 -2.65 -8.54
C PRO A 156 23.12 -2.84 -9.78
N GLY A 157 23.06 -1.82 -10.64
CA GLY A 157 22.32 -1.83 -11.90
C GLY A 157 20.80 -1.61 -11.79
N GLY A 158 20.25 -1.31 -10.59
CA GLY A 158 18.81 -1.14 -10.47
C GLY A 158 18.31 -0.31 -9.29
N LEU A 159 17.07 0.15 -9.42
CA LEU A 159 16.36 0.95 -8.41
C LEU A 159 14.94 0.43 -8.21
N LEU A 160 14.47 0.46 -6.95
CA LEU A 160 13.06 0.24 -6.60
C LEU A 160 12.34 1.59 -6.48
N VAL A 161 11.12 1.69 -7.01
CA VAL A 161 10.30 2.90 -6.92
C VAL A 161 8.84 2.58 -6.54
N GLY A 162 8.14 3.57 -6.02
CA GLY A 162 6.73 3.46 -5.67
C GLY A 162 6.45 2.40 -4.61
N ASP A 163 5.35 1.67 -4.77
CA ASP A 163 4.96 0.62 -3.82
C ASP A 163 5.96 -0.54 -3.77
N ASN A 164 6.73 -0.76 -4.83
CA ASN A 164 7.82 -1.74 -4.81
C ASN A 164 8.95 -1.34 -3.83
N ALA A 165 9.10 -0.04 -3.59
CA ALA A 165 10.00 0.54 -2.59
C ALA A 165 9.33 0.86 -1.24
N GLY A 166 8.06 0.54 -1.05
CA GLY A 166 7.37 0.78 0.22
C GLY A 166 6.94 2.23 0.47
N THR A 167 6.61 3.01 -0.57
CA THR A 167 6.38 4.46 -0.43
C THR A 167 4.95 4.89 -0.14
N LEU A 168 4.01 3.96 0.13
CA LEU A 168 2.62 4.33 0.42
C LEU A 168 2.49 5.05 1.78
N ASN A 169 1.79 6.18 1.79
CA ASN A 169 1.39 6.85 3.02
C ASN A 169 0.07 6.25 3.53
N PHE A 170 0.17 5.33 4.48
CA PHE A 170 -0.96 4.57 4.99
C PHE A 170 -2.03 5.45 5.67
N PRO A 171 -1.70 6.39 6.59
CA PRO A 171 -2.69 7.28 7.21
C PRO A 171 -3.51 8.10 6.21
N LYS A 172 -2.88 8.53 5.13
CA LYS A 172 -3.56 9.28 4.08
C LYS A 172 -4.31 8.39 3.09
N ILE A 173 -4.07 7.08 3.11
CA ILE A 173 -4.57 6.13 2.11
C ILE A 173 -4.16 6.58 0.69
N LYS A 174 -2.97 7.14 0.55
CA LYS A 174 -2.45 7.73 -0.68
C LYS A 174 -1.02 7.24 -0.95
N GLY A 175 -0.77 6.77 -2.18
CA GLY A 175 0.53 6.30 -2.63
C GLY A 175 0.98 6.90 -3.96
N THR A 176 0.04 7.46 -4.75
CA THR A 176 0.35 7.95 -6.10
C THR A 176 1.40 9.07 -6.09
N HIS A 177 1.22 10.08 -5.25
CA HIS A 177 2.15 11.23 -5.17
C HIS A 177 3.56 10.82 -4.71
N THR A 178 3.65 9.91 -3.75
CA THR A 178 4.93 9.39 -3.25
C THR A 178 5.60 8.47 -4.27
N ALA A 179 4.83 7.64 -4.98
CA ALA A 179 5.33 6.80 -6.07
C ALA A 179 5.87 7.64 -7.23
N MET A 180 5.12 8.66 -7.67
CA MET A 180 5.57 9.58 -8.71
C MET A 180 6.86 10.28 -8.32
N LYS A 181 6.95 10.82 -7.11
CA LYS A 181 8.17 11.52 -6.67
C LYS A 181 9.37 10.58 -6.55
N SER A 182 9.18 9.35 -6.07
CA SER A 182 10.27 8.35 -6.04
C SER A 182 10.78 8.05 -7.46
N GLY A 183 9.88 7.91 -8.44
CA GLY A 183 10.23 7.73 -9.84
C GLY A 183 10.98 8.93 -10.43
N MET A 184 10.58 10.16 -10.09
CA MET A 184 11.28 11.38 -10.52
C MET A 184 12.71 11.41 -9.97
N ILE A 185 12.89 11.16 -8.67
CA ILE A 185 14.21 11.13 -8.04
C ILE A 185 15.09 10.03 -8.68
N ALA A 186 14.50 8.85 -8.96
CA ALA A 186 15.21 7.76 -9.63
C ALA A 186 15.69 8.17 -11.04
N ALA A 187 14.82 8.82 -11.82
CA ALA A 187 15.16 9.28 -13.17
C ALA A 187 16.27 10.34 -13.15
N GLU A 188 16.18 11.34 -12.26
CA GLU A 188 17.20 12.36 -12.05
C GLU A 188 18.55 11.72 -11.66
N THR A 189 18.52 10.73 -10.76
CA THR A 189 19.74 10.06 -10.29
C THR A 189 20.39 9.23 -11.39
N ILE A 190 19.61 8.47 -12.16
CA ILE A 190 20.12 7.70 -13.30
C ILE A 190 20.70 8.63 -14.36
N TYR A 191 20.02 9.74 -14.65
CA TYR A 191 20.50 10.72 -15.62
C TYR A 191 21.89 11.25 -15.24
N GLU A 192 22.07 11.69 -14.00
CA GLU A 192 23.37 12.17 -13.50
C GLU A 192 24.45 11.08 -13.55
N ALA A 193 24.11 9.84 -13.17
CA ALA A 193 25.05 8.72 -13.25
C ALA A 193 25.53 8.49 -14.69
N LEU A 194 24.61 8.55 -15.65
CA LEU A 194 24.93 8.35 -17.06
C LEU A 194 25.77 9.50 -17.65
N GLN A 195 25.63 10.73 -17.15
CA GLN A 195 26.49 11.86 -17.54
C GLN A 195 27.95 11.68 -17.05
N ASN A 196 28.12 10.90 -15.98
CA ASN A 196 29.43 10.60 -15.39
C ASN A 196 29.95 9.19 -15.79
N ASP A 197 29.42 8.62 -16.88
CA ASP A 197 29.77 7.30 -17.41
C ASP A 197 29.65 6.16 -16.38
N SER A 198 28.89 6.36 -15.30
CA SER A 198 28.58 5.30 -14.33
C SER A 198 27.51 4.38 -14.89
N VAL A 199 27.83 3.09 -15.04
CA VAL A 199 26.94 2.09 -15.61
C VAL A 199 26.94 0.82 -14.74
N GLY A 200 25.76 0.41 -14.29
CA GLY A 200 25.58 -0.82 -13.53
C GLY A 200 26.01 -0.75 -12.06
N GLU A 201 26.38 0.43 -11.57
CA GLU A 201 26.77 0.65 -10.18
C GLU A 201 25.56 0.76 -9.25
N ASP A 202 25.81 0.67 -7.93
CA ASP A 202 24.81 0.96 -6.91
C ASP A 202 24.68 2.48 -6.71
N LEU A 203 23.56 3.05 -7.08
CA LEU A 203 23.31 4.49 -7.00
C LEU A 203 22.88 4.92 -5.58
N ILE A 204 23.82 4.93 -4.64
CA ILE A 204 23.60 5.35 -3.23
C ILE A 204 23.02 6.76 -3.17
N SER A 205 23.39 7.64 -4.12
CA SER A 205 22.84 9.00 -4.23
C SER A 205 21.32 9.03 -4.38
N TYR A 206 20.69 7.96 -4.87
CA TYR A 206 19.23 7.84 -4.89
C TYR A 206 18.65 7.80 -3.47
N GLU A 207 19.24 6.99 -2.58
CA GLU A 207 18.85 6.93 -1.16
C GLU A 207 19.00 8.30 -0.47
N GLU A 208 20.10 8.97 -0.70
CA GLU A 208 20.39 10.29 -0.14
C GLU A 208 19.37 11.34 -0.60
N LYS A 209 19.11 11.41 -1.90
CA LYS A 209 18.11 12.31 -2.47
C LYS A 209 16.70 12.01 -1.96
N PHE A 210 16.34 10.72 -1.86
CA PHE A 210 15.04 10.33 -1.32
C PHE A 210 14.90 10.74 0.14
N THR A 211 15.89 10.44 0.99
CA THR A 211 15.91 10.78 2.43
C THR A 211 15.81 12.29 2.65
N ASN A 212 16.43 13.11 1.79
CA ASN A 212 16.36 14.56 1.85
C ASN A 212 15.06 15.13 1.27
N SER A 213 14.24 14.31 0.61
CA SER A 213 12.99 14.74 -0.02
C SER A 213 11.85 14.95 0.97
N TRP A 214 10.80 15.60 0.49
CA TRP A 214 9.55 15.75 1.26
C TRP A 214 8.84 14.40 1.46
N VAL A 215 9.05 13.42 0.57
CA VAL A 215 8.44 12.07 0.68
C VAL A 215 8.92 11.37 1.93
N ASP A 216 10.22 11.32 2.16
CA ASP A 216 10.78 10.69 3.37
C ASP A 216 10.24 11.36 4.64
N LYS A 217 10.22 12.70 4.66
CA LYS A 217 9.66 13.47 5.78
C LYS A 217 8.17 13.17 6.01
N GLU A 218 7.42 12.98 4.95
CA GLU A 218 6.00 12.62 5.03
C GLU A 218 5.81 11.20 5.59
N LEU A 219 6.56 10.23 5.08
CA LEU A 219 6.52 8.84 5.54
C LEU A 219 7.01 8.73 7.00
N HIS A 220 8.07 9.45 7.35
CA HIS A 220 8.56 9.50 8.73
C HIS A 220 7.51 10.04 9.71
N LYS A 221 6.75 11.06 9.34
CA LYS A 221 5.63 11.55 10.17
C LYS A 221 4.55 10.49 10.39
N ALA A 222 4.33 9.63 9.43
CA ALA A 222 3.32 8.58 9.48
C ALA A 222 3.79 7.28 10.15
N ARG A 223 5.05 7.18 10.56
CA ARG A 223 5.73 5.94 10.95
C ARG A 223 5.07 5.14 12.08
N ASN A 224 4.46 5.82 13.04
CA ASN A 224 3.84 5.17 14.20
C ASN A 224 2.37 4.77 13.97
N TRP A 225 1.74 5.19 12.87
CA TRP A 225 0.32 4.94 12.61
C TRP A 225 -0.03 3.46 12.58
N GLY A 226 0.65 2.67 11.75
CA GLY A 226 0.44 1.24 11.64
C GLY A 226 0.68 0.49 12.96
N PRO A 227 1.84 0.68 13.61
CA PRO A 227 2.13 0.09 14.91
C PRO A 227 1.13 0.45 16.01
N PHE A 228 0.64 1.68 16.09
CA PHE A 228 -0.42 2.04 17.05
C PHE A 228 -1.72 1.27 16.78
N LEU A 229 -2.14 1.15 15.52
CA LEU A 229 -3.35 0.40 15.19
C LEU A 229 -3.21 -1.09 15.53
N HIS A 230 -2.10 -1.71 15.13
CA HIS A 230 -1.86 -3.12 15.40
C HIS A 230 -1.77 -3.42 16.91
N ASN A 231 -0.93 -2.69 17.63
CA ASN A 231 -0.79 -2.88 19.09
C ASN A 231 -2.06 -2.50 19.83
N GLY A 232 -2.80 -1.51 19.37
CA GLY A 232 -4.06 -1.09 19.96
C GLY A 232 -5.12 -2.18 19.98
N LEU A 233 -5.13 -3.07 19.00
CA LEU A 233 -5.99 -4.27 19.01
C LEU A 233 -5.68 -5.18 20.19
N LYS A 234 -4.39 -5.33 20.52
CA LYS A 234 -3.91 -6.14 21.64
C LYS A 234 -4.13 -5.46 23.00
N TRP A 235 -4.17 -4.14 23.06
CA TRP A 235 -4.36 -3.37 24.31
C TRP A 235 -5.82 -3.32 24.78
N GLY A 236 -6.76 -3.88 24.03
CA GLY A 236 -8.16 -3.94 24.40
C GLY A 236 -9.02 -2.83 23.80
N PHE A 237 -10.27 -2.72 24.28
CA PHE A 237 -11.28 -1.80 23.72
C PHE A 237 -11.45 -1.92 22.19
N LYS A 238 -11.30 -3.12 21.62
CA LYS A 238 -11.44 -3.40 20.17
C LYS A 238 -10.59 -2.47 19.29
N GLY A 239 -9.40 -2.13 19.74
CA GLY A 239 -8.48 -1.25 19.01
C GLY A 239 -8.72 0.25 19.16
N LEU A 240 -9.75 0.68 19.88
CA LEU A 240 -10.09 2.11 20.03
C LEU A 240 -8.94 2.92 20.62
N LEU A 241 -8.21 2.35 21.58
CA LEU A 241 -7.04 3.01 22.18
C LEU A 241 -5.93 3.23 21.13
N GLY A 242 -5.66 2.25 20.28
CA GLY A 242 -4.67 2.39 19.21
C GLY A 242 -5.05 3.47 18.20
N VAL A 243 -6.33 3.51 17.81
CA VAL A 243 -6.85 4.57 16.93
C VAL A 243 -6.70 5.95 17.58
N ALA A 244 -7.04 6.08 18.88
CA ALA A 244 -6.90 7.34 19.62
C ALA A 244 -5.43 7.79 19.68
N LEU A 245 -4.49 6.89 20.00
CA LEU A 245 -3.07 7.21 20.07
C LEU A 245 -2.50 7.56 18.68
N ALA A 246 -2.89 6.83 17.64
CA ALA A 246 -2.51 7.15 16.27
C ALA A 246 -3.03 8.54 15.86
N ALA A 247 -4.26 8.86 16.20
CA ALA A 247 -4.85 10.18 15.93
C ALA A 247 -4.12 11.29 16.71
N ILE A 248 -3.82 11.08 17.98
CA ILE A 248 -3.06 12.02 18.82
C ILE A 248 -1.67 12.28 18.22
N ASP A 249 -0.96 11.21 17.81
CA ASP A 249 0.35 11.37 17.15
C ASP A 249 0.23 12.20 15.86
N GLN A 250 -0.74 11.90 15.00
CA GLN A 250 -0.87 12.58 13.71
C GLN A 250 -1.39 14.01 13.81
N PHE A 251 -2.41 14.27 14.64
CA PHE A 251 -3.11 15.55 14.66
C PHE A 251 -2.57 16.51 15.72
N ILE A 252 -2.13 16.00 16.88
CA ILE A 252 -1.60 16.83 17.97
C ILE A 252 -0.08 16.93 17.85
N PHE A 253 0.64 15.81 17.85
CA PHE A 253 2.10 15.80 17.76
C PHE A 253 2.64 15.91 16.33
N ARG A 254 1.78 15.80 15.32
CA ARG A 254 2.14 15.90 13.89
C ARG A 254 3.27 14.92 13.49
N GLY A 255 3.26 13.72 14.06
CA GLY A 255 4.28 12.70 13.85
C GLY A 255 5.65 13.02 14.47
N LYS A 256 5.70 13.91 15.44
CA LYS A 256 6.96 14.36 16.09
C LYS A 256 7.27 13.64 17.40
N LEU A 257 6.62 12.52 17.70
CA LEU A 257 7.00 11.73 18.87
C LEU A 257 8.48 11.34 18.79
N PRO A 258 9.21 11.34 19.93
CA PRO A 258 10.66 11.10 19.94
C PRO A 258 11.06 9.64 19.73
N PHE A 259 10.09 8.75 19.58
CA PHE A 259 10.29 7.31 19.39
C PHE A 259 9.62 6.81 18.11
N THR A 260 10.10 5.67 17.63
CA THR A 260 9.51 4.90 16.54
C THR A 260 9.07 3.56 17.08
N LEU A 261 7.82 3.21 16.86
CA LEU A 261 7.28 1.89 17.21
C LEU A 261 7.57 0.91 16.08
N ASN A 262 7.89 -0.32 16.42
CA ASN A 262 8.10 -1.40 15.47
C ASN A 262 6.85 -2.28 15.34
N HIS A 263 6.76 -2.98 14.22
CA HIS A 263 5.77 -4.01 13.95
C HIS A 263 6.50 -5.26 13.40
N PRO A 264 7.20 -6.00 14.27
CA PRO A 264 8.14 -7.04 13.83
C PRO A 264 7.47 -8.35 13.41
N THR A 265 6.19 -8.54 13.70
CA THR A 265 5.47 -9.78 13.37
C THR A 265 4.97 -9.71 11.92
N PRO A 266 5.50 -10.54 10.99
CA PRO A 266 5.01 -10.54 9.61
C PRO A 266 3.57 -11.08 9.53
N ASP A 267 2.82 -10.62 8.52
CA ASP A 267 1.38 -10.95 8.36
C ASP A 267 1.09 -12.46 8.40
N TYR A 268 1.92 -13.27 7.76
CA TYR A 268 1.73 -14.73 7.74
C TYR A 268 1.92 -15.41 9.10
N ALA A 269 2.52 -14.74 10.06
CA ALA A 269 2.74 -15.25 11.40
C ALA A 269 1.63 -14.81 12.39
N CYS A 270 0.62 -14.07 11.91
CA CYS A 270 -0.54 -13.67 12.68
C CYS A 270 -1.66 -14.73 12.66
N LEU A 271 -1.63 -15.66 11.69
CA LEU A 271 -2.61 -16.74 11.50
C LEU A 271 -2.31 -17.94 12.37
#